data_74d016cd6a697cec1bf59e5af15df11b
#
_entry.id   74d016cd6a697cec1bf59e5af15df11b
#
_cell.length_a   1.000
_cell.length_b   1.000
_cell.length_c   1.000
_cell.angle_alpha   90.00
_cell.angle_beta   90.00
_cell.angle_gamma   90.00
#
_symmetry.space_group_name_H-M   'P 1'
#
loop_
_entity.id
_entity.type
_entity.pdbx_description
1 polymer ?
#
loop_
_entity_poly.entity_id
_entity_poly.type
_entity_poly.pdbx_seq_one_letter_code
_entity_poly.pdbx_strand_id
1 'polypeptide(L)'
;MLHYVSGDILLTRAVAIAHGVAPNDHFDSGLALSLRERWPAMYKDFRHYCHTGDCKAGGIWAWAGADGTRIVNLLTQEAPASQNQRPGPASETYVGHALHALAQFLVDEEIPSLAMPRLATG
;
A
#
# COMPACT_ATOMS: atom_id res chain seq x y z
N MET A 1 -4.61 16.74 2.13
CA MET A 1 -5.38 16.79 0.88
C MET A 1 -5.14 15.54 0.05
N LEU A 2 -6.19 14.96 -0.47
CA LEU A 2 -6.12 13.76 -1.29
C LEU A 2 -5.91 14.12 -2.76
N HIS A 3 -4.92 13.50 -3.39
CA HIS A 3 -4.66 13.69 -4.82
C HIS A 3 -4.66 12.34 -5.53
N TYR A 4 -5.45 12.26 -6.61
CA TYR A 4 -5.31 11.16 -7.56
C TYR A 4 -4.37 11.63 -8.66
N VAL A 5 -3.31 10.87 -8.89
CA VAL A 5 -2.29 11.24 -9.86
C VAL A 5 -2.26 10.25 -11.02
N SER A 6 -1.98 10.78 -12.21
CA SER A 6 -1.64 10.01 -13.38
C SER A 6 -0.16 10.26 -13.70
N GLY A 7 0.50 9.31 -14.30
CA GLY A 7 1.93 9.40 -14.55
C GLY A 7 2.74 8.82 -13.39
N ASP A 8 3.93 9.36 -13.17
CA ASP A 8 4.83 8.80 -12.16
C ASP A 8 4.52 9.34 -10.77
N ILE A 9 3.84 8.52 -9.97
CA ILE A 9 3.49 8.84 -8.59
C ILE A 9 4.74 9.05 -7.71
N LEU A 10 5.89 8.49 -8.09
CA LEU A 10 7.12 8.66 -7.33
C LEU A 10 7.64 10.10 -7.37
N LEU A 11 7.18 10.90 -8.33
CA LEU A 11 7.53 12.30 -8.43
C LEU A 11 6.61 13.23 -7.64
N THR A 12 5.64 12.65 -6.91
CA THR A 12 4.71 13.44 -6.11
C THR A 12 5.43 14.18 -4.98
N ARG A 13 4.86 15.31 -4.58
CA ARG A 13 5.31 16.07 -3.40
C ARG A 13 4.42 15.79 -2.19
N ALA A 14 3.47 14.87 -2.30
CA ALA A 14 2.63 14.51 -1.17
C ALA A 14 3.47 13.83 -0.08
N VAL A 15 3.06 14.02 1.17
CA VAL A 15 3.75 13.44 2.33
C VAL A 15 3.59 11.92 2.33
N ALA A 16 2.45 11.42 1.89
CA ALA A 16 2.17 9.99 1.87
C ALA A 16 1.81 9.51 0.48
N ILE A 17 2.17 8.27 0.21
CA ILE A 17 1.77 7.55 -1.00
C ILE A 17 1.02 6.30 -0.53
N ALA A 18 -0.17 6.07 -1.07
CA ALA A 18 -0.93 4.85 -0.79
C ALA A 18 -1.11 4.05 -2.08
N HIS A 19 -1.09 2.73 -1.96
CA HIS A 19 -1.33 1.85 -3.10
C HIS A 19 -1.92 0.52 -2.62
N GLY A 20 -2.56 -0.21 -3.53
CA GLY A 20 -3.18 -1.48 -3.21
C GLY A 20 -2.24 -2.65 -3.44
N VAL A 21 -2.16 -3.54 -2.46
CA VAL A 21 -1.36 -4.77 -2.53
C VAL A 21 -2.12 -5.91 -1.85
N ALA A 22 -1.57 -7.11 -1.92
CA ALA A 22 -2.08 -8.26 -1.19
C ALA A 22 -1.23 -8.55 0.04
N PRO A 23 -1.78 -9.24 1.06
CA PRO A 23 -0.93 -9.83 2.09
C PRO A 23 0.11 -10.74 1.42
N ASN A 24 1.34 -10.70 1.92
CA ASN A 24 2.47 -11.45 1.36
C ASN A 24 2.79 -11.12 -0.11
N ASP A 25 2.41 -9.93 -0.57
CA ASP A 25 2.70 -9.50 -1.93
C ASP A 25 4.22 -9.45 -2.17
N HIS A 26 4.65 -9.87 -3.35
CA HIS A 26 6.08 -9.86 -3.69
C HIS A 26 6.56 -8.53 -4.27
N PHE A 27 5.66 -7.60 -4.55
CA PHE A 27 6.00 -6.30 -5.14
C PHE A 27 6.82 -6.46 -6.43
N ASP A 28 6.41 -7.37 -7.29
CA ASP A 28 7.20 -7.75 -8.46
C ASP A 28 6.65 -7.21 -9.78
N SER A 29 5.68 -6.32 -9.74
CA SER A 29 5.14 -5.70 -10.95
C SER A 29 4.51 -4.33 -10.65
N GLY A 30 4.40 -3.51 -11.68
CA GLY A 30 3.68 -2.24 -11.63
C GLY A 30 4.25 -1.25 -10.62
N LEU A 31 3.35 -0.48 -10.00
CA LEU A 31 3.72 0.53 -9.01
C LEU A 31 4.40 -0.10 -7.80
N ALA A 32 3.94 -1.26 -7.36
CA ALA A 32 4.55 -1.93 -6.20
C ALA A 32 6.04 -2.21 -6.44
N LEU A 33 6.40 -2.67 -7.65
CA LEU A 33 7.80 -2.88 -8.00
C LEU A 33 8.58 -1.58 -7.95
N SER A 34 8.02 -0.50 -8.48
CA SER A 34 8.67 0.81 -8.46
C SER A 34 8.91 1.31 -7.03
N LEU A 35 7.95 1.10 -6.14
CA LEU A 35 8.09 1.47 -4.73
C LEU A 35 9.17 0.62 -4.04
N ARG A 36 9.20 -0.68 -4.35
CA ARG A 36 10.22 -1.57 -3.81
C ARG A 36 11.62 -1.15 -4.25
N GLU A 37 11.77 -0.76 -5.51
CA GLU A 37 13.07 -0.32 -6.03
C GLU A 37 13.51 1.03 -5.42
N ARG A 38 12.55 1.94 -5.21
CA ARG A 38 12.83 3.26 -4.64
C ARG A 38 13.08 3.19 -3.14
N TRP A 39 12.33 2.34 -2.42
CA TRP A 39 12.43 2.18 -0.96
C TRP A 39 12.55 0.70 -0.61
N PRO A 40 13.72 0.07 -0.85
CA PRO A 40 13.86 -1.36 -0.58
C PRO A 40 13.66 -1.73 0.89
N ALA A 41 13.96 -0.82 1.81
CA ALA A 41 13.71 -1.07 3.23
C ALA A 41 12.21 -1.22 3.53
N MET A 42 11.36 -0.48 2.82
CA MET A 42 9.91 -0.61 2.97
C MET A 42 9.45 -2.03 2.63
N TYR A 43 9.92 -2.57 1.52
CA TYR A 43 9.55 -3.93 1.12
C TYR A 43 10.06 -4.97 2.12
N LYS A 44 11.28 -4.81 2.61
CA LYS A 44 11.85 -5.70 3.60
C LYS A 44 11.02 -5.69 4.89
N ASP A 45 10.65 -4.50 5.35
CA ASP A 45 9.84 -4.35 6.55
C ASP A 45 8.41 -4.90 6.34
N PHE A 46 7.85 -4.73 5.15
CA PHE A 46 6.54 -5.29 4.82
C PHE A 46 6.55 -6.83 4.91
N ARG A 47 7.59 -7.46 4.37
CA ARG A 47 7.73 -8.92 4.47
C ARG A 47 7.80 -9.37 5.92
N HIS A 48 8.56 -8.66 6.73
CA HIS A 48 8.66 -8.97 8.16
C HIS A 48 7.30 -8.83 8.84
N TYR A 49 6.58 -7.77 8.55
CA TYR A 49 5.24 -7.55 9.09
C TYR A 49 4.29 -8.69 8.72
N CYS A 50 4.33 -9.18 7.48
CA CYS A 50 3.46 -10.27 7.05
C CYS A 50 3.79 -11.60 7.74
N HIS A 51 5.03 -11.77 8.21
CA HIS A 51 5.41 -12.98 8.95
C HIS A 51 5.05 -12.90 10.43
N THR A 52 5.01 -11.72 11.01
CA THR A 52 4.93 -11.56 12.47
C THR A 52 3.70 -10.78 12.95
N GLY A 53 2.96 -10.15 12.04
CA GLY A 53 1.83 -9.29 12.39
C GLY A 53 0.50 -9.76 11.81
N ASP A 54 -0.48 -8.89 11.91
CA ASP A 54 -1.85 -9.12 11.41
C ASP A 54 -1.99 -8.66 9.96
N CYS A 55 -1.22 -9.25 9.07
CA CYS A 55 -1.24 -8.91 7.65
C CYS A 55 -2.46 -9.57 6.99
N LYS A 56 -3.60 -8.88 7.02
CA LYS A 56 -4.88 -9.40 6.52
C LYS A 56 -5.50 -8.49 5.48
N ALA A 57 -6.12 -9.06 4.48
CA ALA A 57 -6.90 -8.31 3.50
C ALA A 57 -7.96 -7.45 4.20
N GLY A 58 -8.15 -6.25 3.73
CA GLY A 58 -9.04 -5.26 4.35
C GLY A 58 -8.36 -4.32 5.32
N GLY A 59 -7.12 -4.60 5.72
CA GLY A 59 -6.35 -3.73 6.60
C GLY A 59 -5.40 -2.82 5.83
N ILE A 60 -4.56 -2.12 6.60
CA ILE A 60 -3.47 -1.31 6.03
C ILE A 60 -2.20 -1.55 6.84
N TRP A 61 -1.07 -1.26 6.21
CA TRP A 61 0.20 -1.20 6.90
C TRP A 61 0.97 0.00 6.39
N ALA A 62 1.38 0.88 7.29
CA ALA A 62 2.06 2.12 6.94
C ALA A 62 3.53 2.05 7.32
N TRP A 63 4.38 2.56 6.44
CA TRP A 63 5.82 2.60 6.63
C TRP A 63 6.29 4.06 6.56
N ALA A 64 7.24 4.40 7.42
CA ALA A 64 7.84 5.73 7.43
C ALA A 64 9.31 5.63 7.05
N GLY A 65 9.69 6.33 6.00
CA GLY A 65 11.08 6.39 5.56
C GLY A 65 11.88 7.44 6.30
N ALA A 66 13.20 7.32 6.23
CA ALA A 66 14.12 8.25 6.87
C ALA A 66 13.99 9.68 6.31
N ASP A 67 13.55 9.80 5.06
CA ASP A 67 13.34 11.09 4.39
C ASP A 67 11.98 11.75 4.73
N GLY A 68 11.18 11.11 5.58
CA GLY A 68 9.86 11.59 5.95
C GLY A 68 8.73 11.08 5.06
N THR A 69 9.04 10.34 4.01
CA THR A 69 8.01 9.75 3.14
C THR A 69 7.24 8.67 3.90
N ARG A 70 5.91 8.69 3.77
CA ARG A 70 5.04 7.65 4.31
C ARG A 70 4.51 6.81 3.16
N ILE A 71 4.64 5.50 3.26
CA ILE A 71 4.05 4.57 2.29
C ILE A 71 2.96 3.79 3.00
N VAL A 72 1.72 3.92 2.52
CA VAL A 72 0.58 3.20 3.11
C VAL A 72 0.18 2.07 2.16
N ASN A 73 0.37 0.85 2.63
CA ASN A 73 0.04 -0.35 1.86
C ASN A 73 -1.39 -0.74 2.21
N LEU A 74 -2.29 -0.61 1.24
CA LEU A 74 -3.70 -0.96 1.39
C LEU A 74 -3.85 -2.44 0.99
N LEU A 75 -4.28 -3.27 1.92
CA LEU A 75 -4.41 -4.71 1.67
C LEU A 75 -5.75 -5.00 1.02
N THR A 76 -5.83 -4.72 -0.28
CA THR A 76 -7.08 -4.70 -1.05
C THR A 76 -7.35 -5.99 -1.81
N GLN A 77 -6.42 -6.95 -1.77
CA GLN A 77 -6.47 -8.17 -2.56
C GLN A 77 -6.32 -9.40 -1.68
N GLU A 78 -6.76 -10.55 -2.19
CA GLU A 78 -6.50 -11.82 -1.52
C GLU A 78 -5.01 -12.16 -1.58
N ALA A 79 -4.52 -12.79 -0.52
CA ALA A 79 -3.15 -13.29 -0.50
C ALA A 79 -2.95 -14.35 -1.59
N PRO A 80 -1.70 -14.47 -2.13
CA PRO A 80 -1.41 -15.59 -3.03
C PRO A 80 -1.65 -16.91 -2.33
N ALA A 81 -2.20 -17.89 -3.07
CA ALA A 81 -2.45 -19.20 -2.52
C ALA A 81 -1.15 -19.97 -2.24
N SER A 82 -0.07 -19.61 -2.92
CA SER A 82 1.25 -20.19 -2.70
C SER A 82 2.32 -19.18 -3.13
N GLN A 83 3.59 -19.47 -2.80
CA GLN A 83 4.71 -18.61 -3.17
C GLN A 83 4.87 -18.41 -4.68
N ASN A 84 4.37 -19.35 -5.47
CA ASN A 84 4.51 -19.34 -6.92
C ASN A 84 3.29 -18.76 -7.63
N GLN A 85 2.28 -18.35 -6.90
CA GLN A 85 1.06 -17.81 -7.48
C GLN A 85 0.97 -16.30 -7.29
N ARG A 86 0.20 -15.68 -8.18
CA ARG A 86 -0.09 -14.25 -8.10
C ARG A 86 -1.14 -14.00 -7.02
N PRO A 87 -1.17 -12.78 -6.46
CA PRO A 87 -2.27 -12.38 -5.59
C PRO A 87 -3.61 -12.51 -6.30
N GLY A 88 -4.65 -12.74 -5.52
CA GLY A 88 -6.00 -12.72 -6.03
C GLY A 88 -6.44 -11.32 -6.43
N PRO A 89 -7.65 -11.19 -6.99
CA PRO A 89 -8.15 -9.89 -7.44
C PRO A 89 -8.44 -8.94 -6.28
N ALA A 90 -8.45 -7.65 -6.58
CA ALA A 90 -8.93 -6.65 -5.64
C ALA A 90 -10.42 -6.85 -5.39
N SER A 91 -10.86 -6.57 -4.17
CA SER A 91 -12.25 -6.77 -3.75
C SER A 91 -12.81 -5.44 -3.27
N GLU A 92 -14.03 -5.11 -3.69
CA GLU A 92 -14.71 -3.90 -3.21
C GLU A 92 -14.81 -3.86 -1.69
N THR A 93 -15.06 -5.02 -1.07
CA THR A 93 -15.15 -5.12 0.39
C THR A 93 -13.82 -4.77 1.04
N TYR A 94 -12.73 -5.36 0.56
CA TYR A 94 -11.40 -5.09 1.11
C TYR A 94 -10.96 -3.65 0.83
N VAL A 95 -11.25 -3.14 -0.37
CA VAL A 95 -10.95 -1.75 -0.71
C VAL A 95 -11.69 -0.81 0.25
N GLY A 96 -12.99 -1.07 0.48
CA GLY A 96 -13.78 -0.25 1.39
C GLY A 96 -13.23 -0.22 2.80
N HIS A 97 -12.89 -1.39 3.35
CA HIS A 97 -12.31 -1.49 4.69
C HIS A 97 -10.94 -0.80 4.76
N ALA A 98 -10.09 -1.00 3.75
CA ALA A 98 -8.77 -0.40 3.73
C ALA A 98 -8.84 1.13 3.60
N LEU A 99 -9.75 1.64 2.77
CA LEU A 99 -9.93 3.09 2.63
C LEU A 99 -10.44 3.73 3.92
N HIS A 100 -11.32 3.04 4.65
CA HIS A 100 -11.80 3.52 5.93
C HIS A 100 -10.63 3.60 6.94
N ALA A 101 -9.81 2.56 6.98
CA ALA A 101 -8.62 2.55 7.86
C ALA A 101 -7.60 3.62 7.43
N LEU A 102 -7.43 3.84 6.13
CA LEU A 102 -6.56 4.90 5.61
C LEU A 102 -7.03 6.28 6.08
N ALA A 103 -8.33 6.56 5.95
CA ALA A 103 -8.88 7.84 6.39
C ALA A 103 -8.59 8.10 7.86
N GLN A 104 -8.78 7.09 8.70
CA GLN A 104 -8.48 7.20 10.13
C GLN A 104 -7.00 7.41 10.38
N PHE A 105 -6.14 6.71 9.65
CA PHE A 105 -4.69 6.87 9.75
C PHE A 105 -4.25 8.29 9.41
N LEU A 106 -4.80 8.86 8.33
CA LEU A 106 -4.44 10.22 7.92
C LEU A 106 -4.80 11.26 8.99
N VAL A 107 -5.94 11.07 9.65
CA VAL A 107 -6.37 11.95 10.74
C VAL A 107 -5.47 11.76 11.96
N ASP A 108 -5.26 10.51 12.38
CA ASP A 108 -4.51 10.20 13.60
C ASP A 108 -3.05 10.65 13.50
N GLU A 109 -2.45 10.52 12.32
CA GLU A 109 -1.05 10.89 12.07
C GLU A 109 -0.89 12.31 11.56
N GLU A 110 -2.00 13.04 11.42
CA GLU A 110 -1.99 14.43 10.94
C GLU A 110 -1.27 14.60 9.61
N ILE A 111 -1.54 13.68 8.67
CA ILE A 111 -0.89 13.71 7.34
C ILE A 111 -1.65 14.68 6.43
N PRO A 112 -0.98 15.76 5.96
CA PRO A 112 -1.67 16.83 5.23
C PRO A 112 -1.93 16.52 3.77
N SER A 113 -1.23 15.55 3.18
CA SER A 113 -1.39 15.27 1.75
C SER A 113 -1.11 13.80 1.45
N LEU A 114 -1.87 13.27 0.50
CA LEU A 114 -1.79 11.88 0.09
C LEU A 114 -1.88 11.80 -1.42
N ALA A 115 -0.98 11.04 -2.03
CA ALA A 115 -1.07 10.69 -3.45
C ALA A 115 -1.38 9.21 -3.55
N MET A 116 -2.30 8.84 -4.44
CA MET A 116 -2.58 7.44 -4.69
C MET A 116 -3.13 7.25 -6.10
N PRO A 117 -2.83 6.11 -6.73
CA PRO A 117 -3.44 5.78 -8.01
C PRO A 117 -4.90 5.39 -7.80
N ARG A 118 -5.65 5.29 -8.89
CA ARG A 118 -6.97 4.70 -8.82
C ARG A 118 -6.82 3.22 -8.47
N LEU A 119 -7.63 2.77 -7.52
CA LEU A 119 -7.61 1.38 -7.11
C LEU A 119 -8.49 0.57 -8.05
N ALA A 120 -7.93 -0.50 -8.62
CA ALA A 120 -8.69 -1.40 -9.48
C ALA A 120 -9.56 -2.30 -8.59
N THR A 121 -10.87 -2.27 -8.83
CA THR A 121 -11.83 -3.20 -8.23
C THR A 121 -12.35 -4.06 -9.37
N GLY A 122 -11.69 -5.15 -9.56
CA GLY A 122 -11.89 -5.96 -10.72
C GLY A 122 -13.12 -6.79 -10.85
#